data_3d570307e008860188dc237c516d76b7
#
_entry.id   3d570307e008860188dc237c516d76b7
#
_cell.length_a   1.000
_cell.length_b   1.000
_cell.length_c   1.000
_cell.angle_alpha   90.00
_cell.angle_beta   90.00
_cell.angle_gamma   90.00
#
_symmetry.space_group_name_H-M   'P 1'
#
loop_
_entity.id
_entity.type
_entity.pdbx_description
1 polymer ?
#
loop_
_entity_poly.entity_id
_entity_poly.type
_entity_poly.pdbx_seq_one_letter_code
_entity_poly.pdbx_strand_id
1 'polypeptide(L)'
;MELNASYATIANGGTYIKPKLYTKIVDHDGNILIDNTAGESRQVIKESTAFLLTDAMVDVVTSGTGTSVNFGGMSIAGKTGTTSDYNDVWFAGYTPYYTCTTWTGYDNNAKLSGKNGERNLAKTLWRATMSKIHENLENKAFNVPADIVTATVCSQSGKLPIPGMCDETLKTEYFAKGTVPTETCDVHYQGMVCEYSGLPATEFCPFGVPGTVTMTPALDA
;
A
#
# COMPACT_ATOMS: atom_id res chain seq x y z
N MET A 1 -19.54 -1.70 6.55
CA MET A 1 -19.68 -2.33 5.24
C MET A 1 -19.04 -1.52 4.11
N GLU A 2 -19.31 -0.24 4.00
CA GLU A 2 -18.85 0.64 2.90
C GLU A 2 -17.32 0.68 2.74
N LEU A 3 -16.57 0.87 3.84
CA LEU A 3 -15.12 0.85 3.81
C LEU A 3 -14.60 -0.51 3.29
N ASN A 4 -15.17 -1.62 3.74
CA ASN A 4 -14.78 -2.95 3.26
C ASN A 4 -15.09 -3.12 1.76
N ALA A 5 -16.22 -2.62 1.29
CA ALA A 5 -16.59 -2.64 -0.14
C ALA A 5 -15.63 -1.79 -0.99
N SER A 6 -15.12 -0.67 -0.46
CA SER A 6 -14.13 0.16 -1.15
C SER A 6 -12.80 -0.60 -1.31
N TYR A 7 -12.31 -1.26 -0.27
CA TYR A 7 -11.12 -2.11 -0.36
C TYR A 7 -11.34 -3.33 -1.24
N ALA A 8 -12.52 -3.96 -1.18
CA ALA A 8 -12.90 -5.05 -2.08
C ALA A 8 -12.93 -4.61 -3.55
N THR A 9 -13.30 -3.36 -3.83
CA THR A 9 -13.25 -2.79 -5.18
C THR A 9 -11.82 -2.73 -5.71
N ILE A 10 -10.86 -2.30 -4.89
CA ILE A 10 -9.44 -2.26 -5.28
C ILE A 10 -8.93 -3.69 -5.49
N ALA A 11 -9.20 -4.59 -4.54
CA ALA A 11 -8.83 -6.01 -4.60
C ALA A 11 -9.37 -6.71 -5.87
N ASN A 12 -10.52 -6.27 -6.36
CA ASN A 12 -11.22 -6.81 -7.53
C ASN A 12 -10.93 -6.01 -8.82
N GLY A 13 -9.71 -5.51 -8.97
CA GLY A 13 -9.27 -4.82 -10.19
C GLY A 13 -10.07 -3.55 -10.52
N GLY A 14 -10.58 -2.87 -9.49
CA GLY A 14 -11.35 -1.63 -9.66
C GLY A 14 -12.85 -1.84 -9.93
N THR A 15 -13.33 -3.07 -9.89
CA THR A 15 -14.76 -3.38 -10.06
C THR A 15 -15.46 -3.38 -8.70
N TYR A 16 -16.34 -2.42 -8.50
CA TYR A 16 -17.25 -2.40 -7.36
C TYR A 16 -18.34 -3.45 -7.50
N ILE A 17 -18.56 -4.22 -6.45
CA ILE A 17 -19.70 -5.13 -6.30
C ILE A 17 -20.50 -4.68 -5.10
N LYS A 18 -21.81 -4.48 -5.28
CA LYS A 18 -22.70 -4.07 -4.20
C LYS A 18 -22.72 -5.12 -3.08
N PRO A 19 -22.38 -4.76 -1.84
CA PRO A 19 -22.42 -5.69 -0.72
C PRO A 19 -23.80 -6.25 -0.49
N LYS A 20 -23.89 -7.54 -0.14
CA LYS A 20 -25.12 -8.24 0.17
C LYS A 20 -25.03 -8.86 1.56
N LEU A 21 -26.13 -8.83 2.30
CA LEU A 21 -26.28 -9.50 3.58
C LEU A 21 -26.89 -10.90 3.46
N TYR A 22 -27.58 -11.14 2.35
CA TYR A 22 -28.18 -12.43 1.99
C TYR A 22 -28.19 -12.61 0.48
N THR A 23 -28.13 -13.84 0.04
CA THR A 23 -28.21 -14.20 -1.37
C THR A 23 -29.61 -14.73 -1.74
N LYS A 24 -30.29 -15.37 -0.79
CA LYS A 24 -31.59 -15.97 -1.02
C LYS A 24 -32.37 -16.04 0.30
N ILE A 25 -33.68 -15.82 0.22
CA ILE A 25 -34.63 -16.10 1.30
C ILE A 25 -35.60 -17.13 0.79
N VAL A 26 -35.77 -18.22 1.54
CA VAL A 26 -36.70 -19.31 1.25
C VAL A 26 -37.66 -19.47 2.41
N ASP A 27 -38.88 -19.93 2.13
CA ASP A 27 -39.84 -20.32 3.16
C ASP A 27 -39.54 -21.73 3.71
N HIS A 28 -40.38 -22.22 4.62
CA HIS A 28 -40.20 -23.53 5.25
C HIS A 28 -40.40 -24.69 4.28
N ASP A 29 -41.13 -24.47 3.16
CA ASP A 29 -41.37 -25.46 2.12
C ASP A 29 -40.27 -25.46 1.03
N GLY A 30 -39.27 -24.54 1.15
CA GLY A 30 -38.16 -24.40 0.20
C GLY A 30 -38.47 -23.50 -0.99
N ASN A 31 -39.64 -22.84 -1.03
CA ASN A 31 -39.96 -21.89 -2.09
C ASN A 31 -39.10 -20.62 -1.92
N ILE A 32 -38.62 -20.11 -3.04
CA ILE A 32 -37.80 -18.89 -3.04
C ILE A 32 -38.73 -17.68 -2.90
N LEU A 33 -38.61 -16.96 -1.78
CA LEU A 33 -39.34 -15.71 -1.55
C LEU A 33 -38.57 -14.51 -2.13
N ILE A 34 -37.26 -14.52 -2.02
CA ILE A 34 -36.38 -13.49 -2.58
C ILE A 34 -35.14 -14.17 -3.16
N ASP A 35 -34.81 -13.87 -4.40
CA ASP A 35 -33.53 -14.22 -5.02
C ASP A 35 -32.71 -12.95 -5.24
N ASN A 36 -31.62 -12.84 -4.51
CA ASN A 36 -30.65 -11.74 -4.58
C ASN A 36 -29.27 -12.27 -5.05
N THR A 37 -29.23 -13.37 -5.79
CA THR A 37 -27.98 -13.97 -6.31
C THR A 37 -27.35 -13.10 -7.39
N ALA A 38 -28.16 -12.50 -8.26
CA ALA A 38 -27.67 -11.52 -9.22
C ALA A 38 -27.07 -10.31 -8.50
N GLY A 39 -25.82 -9.96 -8.82
CA GLY A 39 -25.11 -8.85 -8.22
C GLY A 39 -25.09 -7.62 -9.12
N GLU A 40 -25.25 -6.44 -8.53
CA GLU A 40 -24.92 -5.20 -9.22
C GLU A 40 -23.42 -4.97 -9.15
N SER A 41 -22.76 -4.83 -10.31
CA SER A 41 -21.33 -4.51 -10.38
C SER A 41 -21.07 -3.41 -11.41
N ARG A 42 -20.05 -2.62 -11.18
CA ARG A 42 -19.60 -1.58 -12.11
C ARG A 42 -18.10 -1.33 -11.98
N GLN A 43 -17.43 -1.06 -13.09
CA GLN A 43 -16.04 -0.60 -13.06
C GLN A 43 -16.01 0.84 -12.52
N VAL A 44 -15.17 1.08 -11.49
CA VAL A 44 -15.07 2.37 -10.79
C VAL A 44 -13.75 3.05 -11.07
N ILE A 45 -12.65 2.27 -11.06
CA ILE A 45 -11.30 2.73 -11.38
C ILE A 45 -10.67 1.74 -12.36
N LYS A 46 -9.66 2.17 -13.11
CA LYS A 46 -8.92 1.30 -14.03
C LYS A 46 -8.22 0.17 -13.27
N GLU A 47 -8.07 -0.98 -13.91
CA GLU A 47 -7.39 -2.14 -13.33
C GLU A 47 -5.92 -1.82 -12.95
N SER A 48 -5.20 -1.10 -13.83
CA SER A 48 -3.85 -0.61 -13.53
C SER A 48 -3.79 0.32 -12.32
N THR A 49 -4.77 1.20 -12.14
CA THR A 49 -4.85 2.08 -10.96
C THR A 49 -5.08 1.26 -9.69
N ALA A 50 -5.96 0.27 -9.74
CA ALA A 50 -6.22 -0.63 -8.63
C ALA A 50 -4.97 -1.45 -8.26
N PHE A 51 -4.23 -1.93 -9.27
CA PHE A 51 -2.99 -2.68 -9.07
C PHE A 51 -1.89 -1.81 -8.44
N LEU A 52 -1.63 -0.62 -8.96
CA LEU A 52 -0.60 0.28 -8.40
C LEU A 52 -0.90 0.66 -6.95
N LEU A 53 -2.18 0.88 -6.61
CA LEU A 53 -2.59 1.11 -5.24
C LEU A 53 -2.43 -0.15 -4.37
N THR A 54 -2.69 -1.34 -4.93
CA THR A 54 -2.47 -2.63 -4.26
C THR A 54 -0.99 -2.82 -3.94
N ASP A 55 -0.10 -2.55 -4.90
CA ASP A 55 1.35 -2.66 -4.74
C ASP A 55 1.86 -1.73 -3.62
N ALA A 56 1.45 -0.45 -3.63
CA ALA A 56 1.76 0.48 -2.56
C ALA A 56 1.24 0.01 -1.17
N MET A 57 0.09 -0.68 -1.12
CA MET A 57 -0.45 -1.25 0.12
C MET A 57 0.23 -2.57 0.52
N VAL A 58 0.86 -3.28 -0.40
CA VAL A 58 1.76 -4.41 -0.08
C VAL A 58 2.98 -3.89 0.68
N ASP A 59 3.57 -2.77 0.28
CA ASP A 59 4.70 -2.16 1.00
C ASP A 59 4.34 -1.77 2.44
N VAL A 60 3.10 -1.37 2.71
CA VAL A 60 2.64 -1.12 4.10
C VAL A 60 2.76 -2.38 4.96
N VAL A 61 2.52 -3.56 4.40
CA VAL A 61 2.54 -4.85 5.11
C VAL A 61 3.93 -5.48 5.12
N THR A 62 4.76 -5.23 4.13
CA THR A 62 6.11 -5.80 4.04
C THR A 62 7.14 -5.01 4.82
N SER A 63 7.06 -3.68 4.81
CA SER A 63 8.06 -2.79 5.40
C SER A 63 7.49 -1.57 6.15
N GLY A 64 6.16 -1.37 6.12
CA GLY A 64 5.50 -0.20 6.69
C GLY A 64 4.79 -0.45 8.02
N THR A 65 3.75 0.34 8.29
CA THR A 65 2.98 0.35 9.56
C THR A 65 2.12 -0.90 9.76
N GLY A 66 1.99 -1.74 8.74
CA GLY A 66 1.18 -2.96 8.73
C GLY A 66 1.97 -4.26 8.91
N THR A 67 3.27 -4.24 9.18
CA THR A 67 4.11 -5.45 9.23
C THR A 67 3.60 -6.52 10.19
N SER A 68 2.94 -6.13 11.27
CA SER A 68 2.38 -7.05 12.27
C SER A 68 1.20 -7.89 11.77
N VAL A 69 0.57 -7.54 10.64
CA VAL A 69 -0.52 -8.35 10.06
C VAL A 69 -0.02 -9.45 9.14
N ASN A 70 1.26 -9.40 8.75
CA ASN A 70 1.84 -10.41 7.87
C ASN A 70 1.87 -11.78 8.55
N PHE A 71 1.22 -12.78 7.94
CA PHE A 71 1.21 -14.17 8.43
C PHE A 71 1.99 -15.14 7.51
N GLY A 72 2.77 -14.58 6.55
CA GLY A 72 3.66 -15.33 5.67
C GLY A 72 2.95 -16.07 4.54
N GLY A 73 3.70 -16.30 3.46
CA GLY A 73 3.28 -17.12 2.32
C GLY A 73 2.20 -16.54 1.40
N MET A 74 1.35 -15.65 1.89
CA MET A 74 0.27 -15.02 1.14
C MET A 74 0.60 -13.54 0.86
N SER A 75 0.32 -13.05 -0.35
CA SER A 75 0.38 -11.63 -0.62
C SER A 75 -0.75 -10.89 0.11
N ILE A 76 -0.38 -9.87 0.86
CA ILE A 76 -1.31 -9.06 1.67
C ILE A 76 -1.11 -7.59 1.32
N ALA A 77 -2.20 -6.92 0.99
CA ALA A 77 -2.26 -5.48 0.82
C ALA A 77 -3.17 -4.86 1.87
N GLY A 78 -2.81 -3.73 2.45
CA GLY A 78 -3.66 -3.10 3.44
C GLY A 78 -3.13 -1.79 3.99
N LYS A 79 -3.96 -1.11 4.76
CA LYS A 79 -3.66 0.20 5.35
C LYS A 79 -4.17 0.30 6.78
N THR A 80 -3.35 0.89 7.63
CA THR A 80 -3.73 1.29 8.98
C THR A 80 -4.51 2.61 8.97
N GLY A 81 -5.47 2.75 9.87
CA GLY A 81 -6.10 4.02 10.20
C GLY A 81 -6.00 4.27 11.70
N THR A 82 -5.69 5.51 12.09
CA THR A 82 -5.59 5.90 13.49
C THR A 82 -6.04 7.35 13.61
N THR A 83 -6.99 7.65 14.48
CA THR A 83 -7.37 9.02 14.80
C THR A 83 -6.25 9.73 15.57
N SER A 84 -6.17 11.06 15.47
CA SER A 84 -5.08 11.86 16.05
C SER A 84 -4.90 11.61 17.56
N ASP A 85 -6.00 11.37 18.29
CA ASP A 85 -5.97 11.13 19.72
C ASP A 85 -5.98 9.65 20.11
N TYR A 86 -5.87 8.74 19.15
CA TYR A 86 -5.99 7.29 19.36
C TYR A 86 -7.35 6.86 19.92
N ASN A 87 -8.43 7.49 19.54
CA ASN A 87 -9.77 7.06 19.94
C ASN A 87 -10.21 5.85 19.12
N ASP A 88 -9.76 5.80 17.85
CA ASP A 88 -10.06 4.72 16.93
C ASP A 88 -8.81 4.20 16.25
N VAL A 89 -8.73 2.90 16.12
CA VAL A 89 -7.73 2.25 15.27
C VAL A 89 -8.41 1.29 14.30
N TRP A 90 -7.94 1.31 13.06
CA TRP A 90 -8.44 0.55 11.95
C TRP A 90 -7.33 -0.24 11.26
N PHE A 91 -7.70 -1.36 10.73
CA PHE A 91 -6.94 -1.98 9.65
C PHE A 91 -7.90 -2.49 8.59
N ALA A 92 -7.72 -2.04 7.36
CA ALA A 92 -8.43 -2.51 6.19
C ALA A 92 -7.42 -3.13 5.23
N GLY A 93 -7.65 -4.37 4.82
CA GLY A 93 -6.72 -5.08 3.95
C GLY A 93 -7.35 -6.30 3.30
N TYR A 94 -6.61 -6.88 2.37
CA TYR A 94 -7.07 -8.00 1.58
C TYR A 94 -5.90 -8.87 1.11
N THR A 95 -6.27 -10.06 0.70
CA THR A 95 -5.45 -11.01 -0.05
C THR A 95 -6.08 -11.22 -1.42
N PRO A 96 -5.50 -12.01 -2.33
CA PRO A 96 -6.17 -12.42 -3.56
C PRO A 96 -7.46 -13.22 -3.37
N TYR A 97 -7.85 -13.54 -2.13
CA TYR A 97 -9.05 -14.33 -1.81
C TYR A 97 -10.12 -13.53 -1.07
N TYR A 98 -9.73 -12.76 -0.05
CA TYR A 98 -10.68 -12.13 0.88
C TYR A 98 -10.28 -10.72 1.23
N THR A 99 -11.29 -9.89 1.48
CA THR A 99 -11.14 -8.54 2.03
C THR A 99 -11.70 -8.52 3.45
N CYS A 100 -10.97 -7.92 4.37
CA CYS A 100 -11.39 -7.77 5.75
C CYS A 100 -11.08 -6.35 6.26
N THR A 101 -11.98 -5.82 7.05
CA THR A 101 -11.79 -4.53 7.73
C THR A 101 -12.10 -4.70 9.20
N THR A 102 -11.19 -4.30 10.06
CA THR A 102 -11.33 -4.34 11.51
C THR A 102 -11.24 -2.94 12.10
N TRP A 103 -12.07 -2.69 13.08
CA TRP A 103 -12.09 -1.47 13.87
C TRP A 103 -12.05 -1.80 15.35
N THR A 104 -11.37 -0.99 16.12
CA THR A 104 -11.42 -1.02 17.58
C THR A 104 -11.44 0.40 18.12
N GLY A 105 -12.33 0.62 19.06
CA GLY A 105 -12.58 1.90 19.72
C GLY A 105 -13.60 1.72 20.84
N TYR A 106 -13.84 2.76 21.61
CA TYR A 106 -14.89 2.80 22.62
C TYR A 106 -16.13 3.55 22.09
N ASP A 107 -17.33 3.07 22.40
CA ASP A 107 -18.59 3.69 21.97
C ASP A 107 -18.74 5.15 22.44
N ASN A 108 -18.14 5.49 23.56
CA ASN A 108 -18.10 6.85 24.10
C ASN A 108 -16.93 7.69 23.56
N ASN A 109 -16.27 7.23 22.51
CA ASN A 109 -15.13 7.88 21.86
C ASN A 109 -13.95 8.16 22.83
N ALA A 110 -13.79 7.34 23.88
CA ALA A 110 -12.66 7.46 24.79
C ALA A 110 -11.34 7.05 24.11
N LYS A 111 -10.25 7.64 24.57
CA LYS A 111 -8.91 7.36 24.07
C LYS A 111 -8.46 5.94 24.41
N LEU A 112 -7.97 5.21 23.41
CA LEU A 112 -7.36 3.89 23.59
C LEU A 112 -6.06 4.02 24.39
N SER A 113 -5.92 3.19 25.40
CA SER A 113 -4.72 3.12 26.22
C SER A 113 -3.52 2.68 25.37
N GLY A 114 -2.33 3.24 25.62
CA GLY A 114 -1.08 2.73 25.06
C GLY A 114 -0.62 1.40 25.70
N LYS A 115 -1.35 0.94 26.73
CA LYS A 115 -1.05 -0.29 27.46
C LYS A 115 -1.81 -1.47 26.85
N ASN A 116 -1.37 -2.69 27.14
CA ASN A 116 -2.05 -3.94 26.78
C ASN A 116 -2.32 -4.11 25.26
N GLY A 117 -1.64 -3.36 24.41
CA GLY A 117 -1.77 -3.52 22.96
C GLY A 117 -3.06 -2.97 22.33
N GLU A 118 -3.89 -2.19 23.06
CA GLU A 118 -5.16 -1.66 22.55
C GLU A 118 -5.02 -0.94 21.21
N ARG A 119 -3.96 -0.13 21.03
CA ARG A 119 -3.68 0.60 19.77
C ARG A 119 -3.29 -0.30 18.58
N ASN A 120 -3.01 -1.57 18.84
CA ASN A 120 -2.70 -2.58 17.82
C ASN A 120 -3.83 -3.61 17.63
N LEU A 121 -4.90 -3.51 18.41
CA LEU A 121 -5.92 -4.55 18.48
C LEU A 121 -6.60 -4.79 17.12
N ALA A 122 -6.87 -3.74 16.34
CA ALA A 122 -7.42 -3.89 15.00
C ALA A 122 -6.52 -4.77 14.11
N LYS A 123 -5.21 -4.55 14.11
CA LYS A 123 -4.24 -5.38 13.37
C LYS A 123 -4.20 -6.81 13.90
N THR A 124 -4.23 -6.98 15.21
CA THR A 124 -4.22 -8.30 15.86
C THR A 124 -5.45 -9.11 15.48
N LEU A 125 -6.64 -8.51 15.53
CA LEU A 125 -7.91 -9.14 15.15
C LEU A 125 -7.93 -9.49 13.65
N TRP A 126 -7.50 -8.55 12.81
CA TRP A 126 -7.40 -8.78 11.38
C TRP A 126 -6.51 -9.97 11.05
N ARG A 127 -5.29 -9.99 11.62
CA ARG A 127 -4.34 -11.09 11.43
C ARG A 127 -4.90 -12.42 11.92
N ALA A 128 -5.47 -12.45 13.11
CA ALA A 128 -6.04 -13.68 13.68
C ALA A 128 -7.15 -14.26 12.80
N THR A 129 -8.06 -13.39 12.31
CA THR A 129 -9.15 -13.81 11.42
C THR A 129 -8.61 -14.28 10.08
N MET A 130 -7.79 -13.46 9.42
CA MET A 130 -7.33 -13.74 8.07
C MET A 130 -6.38 -14.94 8.02
N SER A 131 -5.46 -15.08 8.97
CA SER A 131 -4.60 -16.27 9.00
C SER A 131 -5.41 -17.56 9.16
N LYS A 132 -6.45 -17.53 10.00
CA LYS A 132 -7.30 -18.69 10.23
C LYS A 132 -8.08 -19.14 8.98
N ILE A 133 -8.71 -18.20 8.27
CA ILE A 133 -9.47 -18.53 7.04
C ILE A 133 -8.58 -18.88 5.85
N HIS A 134 -7.26 -18.62 5.94
CA HIS A 134 -6.30 -18.96 4.89
C HIS A 134 -5.51 -20.25 5.15
N GLU A 135 -5.70 -20.92 6.29
CA GLU A 135 -4.90 -22.12 6.67
C GLU A 135 -4.83 -23.22 5.60
N ASN A 136 -5.88 -23.36 4.78
CA ASN A 136 -5.95 -24.37 3.74
C ASN A 136 -5.98 -23.80 2.33
N LEU A 137 -5.62 -22.54 2.15
CA LEU A 137 -5.54 -21.90 0.84
C LEU A 137 -4.12 -21.88 0.32
N GLU A 138 -3.97 -22.09 -0.98
CA GLU A 138 -2.68 -21.97 -1.65
C GLU A 138 -2.17 -20.52 -1.61
N ASN A 139 -0.87 -20.36 -1.46
CA ASN A 139 -0.26 -19.05 -1.56
C ASN A 139 -0.46 -18.46 -2.96
N LYS A 140 -0.94 -17.23 -3.02
CA LYS A 140 -1.27 -16.56 -4.26
C LYS A 140 -0.77 -15.13 -4.25
N ALA A 141 -0.18 -14.70 -5.36
CA ALA A 141 0.18 -13.29 -5.61
C ALA A 141 -0.99 -12.53 -6.23
N PHE A 142 -0.96 -11.21 -6.11
CA PHE A 142 -1.89 -10.35 -6.85
C PHE A 142 -1.60 -10.44 -8.35
N ASN A 143 -2.67 -10.40 -9.16
CA ASN A 143 -2.54 -10.42 -10.60
C ASN A 143 -2.01 -9.09 -11.12
N VAL A 144 -1.00 -9.13 -11.98
CA VAL A 144 -0.44 -7.95 -12.64
C VAL A 144 -1.20 -7.70 -13.95
N PRO A 145 -1.90 -6.59 -14.12
CA PRO A 145 -2.62 -6.27 -15.35
C PRO A 145 -1.69 -6.12 -16.56
N ALA A 146 -2.22 -6.38 -17.77
CA ALA A 146 -1.44 -6.32 -19.02
C ALA A 146 -0.98 -4.89 -19.39
N ASP A 147 -1.58 -3.86 -18.83
CA ASP A 147 -1.22 -2.45 -19.01
C ASP A 147 -0.25 -1.93 -17.93
N ILE A 148 0.29 -2.81 -17.11
CA ILE A 148 1.38 -2.53 -16.17
C ILE A 148 2.72 -2.94 -16.80
N VAL A 149 3.69 -2.08 -16.66
CA VAL A 149 5.09 -2.30 -17.06
C VAL A 149 6.01 -2.04 -15.87
N THR A 150 7.21 -2.58 -15.91
CA THR A 150 8.25 -2.30 -14.91
C THR A 150 9.34 -1.43 -15.50
N ALA A 151 9.91 -0.55 -14.68
CA ALA A 151 11.10 0.21 -15.02
C ALA A 151 11.98 0.36 -13.77
N THR A 152 13.30 0.41 -13.97
CA THR A 152 14.23 0.74 -12.91
C THR A 152 14.35 2.25 -12.80
N VAL A 153 14.18 2.77 -11.59
CA VAL A 153 14.25 4.19 -11.26
C VAL A 153 15.20 4.42 -10.09
N CYS A 154 15.61 5.66 -9.91
CA CYS A 154 16.25 6.09 -8.68
C CYS A 154 15.20 6.22 -7.58
N SER A 155 15.34 5.50 -6.48
CA SER A 155 14.39 5.51 -5.36
C SER A 155 14.27 6.85 -4.63
N GLN A 156 15.26 7.74 -4.82
CA GLN A 156 15.28 9.07 -4.19
C GLN A 156 14.49 10.10 -5.01
N SER A 157 14.59 10.06 -6.35
CA SER A 157 13.91 11.02 -7.23
C SER A 157 12.66 10.46 -7.89
N GLY A 158 12.51 9.13 -7.97
CA GLY A 158 11.49 8.48 -8.78
C GLY A 158 11.72 8.58 -10.29
N LYS A 159 12.83 9.16 -10.75
CA LYS A 159 13.20 9.38 -12.15
C LYS A 159 14.16 8.30 -12.67
N LEU A 160 14.47 8.33 -13.97
CA LEU A 160 15.44 7.41 -14.55
C LEU A 160 16.82 7.54 -13.88
N PRO A 161 17.50 6.45 -13.55
CA PRO A 161 18.76 6.51 -12.85
C PRO A 161 19.88 7.02 -13.75
N ILE A 162 20.85 7.73 -13.16
CA ILE A 162 22.09 8.10 -13.82
C ILE A 162 23.14 7.06 -13.42
N PRO A 163 23.72 6.32 -14.39
CA PRO A 163 24.77 5.34 -14.12
C PRO A 163 25.97 5.97 -13.36
N GLY A 164 26.48 5.28 -12.36
CA GLY A 164 27.58 5.76 -11.51
C GLY A 164 27.16 6.74 -10.40
N MET A 165 25.94 7.30 -10.46
CA MET A 165 25.42 8.19 -9.40
C MET A 165 24.28 7.56 -8.59
N CYS A 166 23.44 6.75 -9.24
CA CYS A 166 22.26 6.17 -8.62
C CYS A 166 22.42 4.69 -8.25
N ASP A 167 23.62 4.12 -8.39
CA ASP A 167 23.82 2.67 -8.34
C ASP A 167 23.37 2.03 -7.01
N GLU A 168 23.47 2.78 -5.90
CA GLU A 168 23.00 2.32 -4.58
C GLU A 168 21.52 2.62 -4.31
N THR A 169 20.85 3.33 -5.22
CA THR A 169 19.46 3.77 -5.07
C THR A 169 18.54 3.23 -6.16
N LEU A 170 18.99 2.22 -6.89
CA LEU A 170 18.20 1.58 -7.93
C LEU A 170 17.02 0.81 -7.32
N LYS A 171 15.82 1.06 -7.85
CA LYS A 171 14.61 0.32 -7.50
C LYS A 171 13.81 0.02 -8.77
N THR A 172 13.40 -1.24 -8.93
CA THR A 172 12.45 -1.61 -9.98
C THR A 172 11.04 -1.39 -9.46
N GLU A 173 10.26 -0.58 -10.16
CA GLU A 173 8.90 -0.18 -9.81
C GLU A 173 7.92 -0.50 -10.93
N TYR A 174 6.65 -0.60 -10.57
CA TYR A 174 5.54 -0.77 -11.49
C TYR A 174 5.00 0.59 -11.97
N PHE A 175 4.64 0.65 -13.25
CA PHE A 175 4.05 1.83 -13.89
C PHE A 175 2.88 1.42 -14.77
N ALA A 176 1.86 2.25 -14.85
CA ALA A 176 0.90 2.12 -15.93
C ALA A 176 1.60 2.41 -17.26
N LYS A 177 1.26 1.67 -18.31
CA LYS A 177 1.86 1.85 -19.64
C LYS A 177 1.72 3.30 -20.11
N GLY A 178 2.84 3.92 -20.45
CA GLY A 178 2.92 5.33 -20.87
C GLY A 178 3.15 6.33 -19.72
N THR A 179 3.33 5.87 -18.47
CA THR A 179 3.65 6.75 -17.31
C THR A 179 5.04 6.52 -16.73
N VAL A 180 5.86 5.69 -17.37
CA VAL A 180 7.27 5.54 -17.00
C VAL A 180 7.96 6.91 -17.10
N PRO A 181 8.74 7.34 -16.10
CA PRO A 181 9.48 8.59 -16.17
C PRO A 181 10.38 8.67 -17.40
N THR A 182 10.44 9.83 -18.02
CA THR A 182 11.35 10.12 -19.15
C THR A 182 12.51 11.02 -18.75
N GLU A 183 12.41 11.69 -17.59
CA GLU A 183 13.45 12.54 -17.05
C GLU A 183 14.47 11.71 -16.25
N THR A 184 15.71 12.12 -16.30
CA THR A 184 16.79 11.54 -15.48
C THR A 184 16.79 12.13 -14.07
N CYS A 185 17.38 11.37 -13.12
CA CYS A 185 17.53 11.76 -11.73
C CYS A 185 18.18 13.15 -11.60
N ASP A 186 17.60 14.00 -10.78
CA ASP A 186 18.03 15.39 -10.53
C ASP A 186 18.41 15.64 -9.05
N VAL A 187 18.39 14.59 -8.22
CA VAL A 187 18.74 14.71 -6.80
C VAL A 187 20.16 14.21 -6.49
N HIS A 188 20.78 13.46 -7.39
CA HIS A 188 22.18 13.07 -7.23
C HIS A 188 23.09 14.06 -7.96
N TYR A 189 24.07 14.57 -7.24
CA TYR A 189 25.08 15.47 -7.75
C TYR A 189 26.46 14.78 -7.67
N GLN A 190 27.22 14.80 -8.75
CA GLN A 190 28.60 14.36 -8.81
C GLN A 190 29.50 15.55 -9.17
N GLY A 191 30.47 15.83 -8.34
CA GLY A 191 31.36 16.98 -8.54
C GLY A 191 32.20 17.24 -7.29
N MET A 192 32.59 18.50 -7.11
CA MET A 192 33.28 18.90 -5.89
C MET A 192 32.29 19.03 -4.75
N VAL A 193 32.52 18.29 -3.67
CA VAL A 193 31.71 18.28 -2.45
C VAL A 193 32.54 18.82 -1.30
N CYS A 194 31.98 19.70 -0.49
CA CYS A 194 32.64 20.23 0.68
C CYS A 194 32.76 19.14 1.76
N GLU A 195 33.99 18.79 2.15
CA GLU A 195 34.27 17.74 3.13
C GLU A 195 33.61 18.00 4.50
N TYR A 196 33.40 19.27 4.88
CA TYR A 196 32.81 19.63 6.16
C TYR A 196 31.25 19.67 6.15
N SER A 197 30.66 20.20 5.07
CA SER A 197 29.19 20.35 5.00
C SER A 197 28.49 19.18 4.33
N GLY A 198 29.22 18.39 3.54
CA GLY A 198 28.65 17.32 2.71
C GLY A 198 27.81 17.83 1.54
N LEU A 199 27.86 19.13 1.24
CA LEU A 199 27.09 19.77 0.16
C LEU A 199 27.98 20.02 -1.07
N PRO A 200 27.41 20.29 -2.26
CA PRO A 200 28.17 20.75 -3.41
C PRO A 200 29.07 21.92 -3.02
N ALA A 201 30.36 21.81 -3.31
CA ALA A 201 31.31 22.86 -3.03
C ALA A 201 31.14 24.04 -3.99
N THR A 202 31.08 25.23 -3.47
CA THR A 202 31.16 26.47 -4.28
C THR A 202 32.61 26.78 -4.64
N GLU A 203 32.84 27.72 -5.55
CA GLU A 203 34.15 28.22 -5.92
C GLU A 203 34.93 28.80 -4.71
N PHE A 204 34.24 29.17 -3.65
CA PHE A 204 34.83 29.72 -2.42
C PHE A 204 35.10 28.65 -1.35
N CYS A 205 34.75 27.39 -1.60
CA CYS A 205 34.98 26.32 -0.63
C CYS A 205 36.43 25.80 -0.70
N PRO A 206 37.28 26.04 0.31
CA PRO A 206 38.65 25.58 0.30
C PRO A 206 38.81 24.08 0.56
N PHE A 207 37.73 23.38 0.92
CA PHE A 207 37.70 21.98 1.33
C PHE A 207 36.92 21.10 0.34
N GLY A 208 36.91 21.47 -0.93
CA GLY A 208 36.22 20.70 -1.97
C GLY A 208 37.02 19.44 -2.32
N VAL A 209 36.35 18.28 -2.25
CA VAL A 209 36.88 16.98 -2.69
C VAL A 209 35.95 16.38 -3.73
N PRO A 210 36.43 15.59 -4.70
CA PRO A 210 35.57 14.88 -5.63
C PRO A 210 34.63 13.91 -4.85
N GLY A 211 33.33 13.97 -5.14
CA GLY A 211 32.37 13.11 -4.45
C GLY A 211 31.00 13.11 -5.11
N THR A 212 30.11 12.28 -4.58
CA THR A 212 28.71 12.23 -4.95
C THR A 212 27.87 12.54 -3.71
N VAL A 213 26.82 13.35 -3.87
CA VAL A 213 25.90 13.71 -2.80
C VAL A 213 24.47 13.63 -3.30
N THR A 214 23.55 13.23 -2.41
CA THR A 214 22.10 13.29 -2.65
C THR A 214 21.60 14.65 -2.19
N MET A 215 21.07 15.44 -3.13
CA MET A 215 20.45 16.73 -2.84
C MET A 215 18.99 16.51 -2.39
N THR A 216 18.60 17.18 -1.33
CA THR A 216 17.19 17.20 -0.91
C THR A 216 16.59 18.57 -1.23
N PRO A 217 15.28 18.69 -1.46
CA PRO A 217 14.63 19.97 -1.78
C PRO A 217 14.88 21.09 -0.75
N ALA A 218 15.27 20.73 0.47
CA ALA A 218 15.64 21.70 1.52
C ALA A 218 17.05 22.31 1.35
N LEU A 219 17.86 21.80 0.40
CA LEU A 219 19.20 22.29 0.10
C LEU A 219 19.23 23.31 -1.06
N ASP A 220 18.08 23.50 -1.72
CA ASP A 220 17.91 24.45 -2.83
C ASP A 220 17.41 25.82 -2.37
N ALA A 221 17.28 26.09 -1.06
CA ALA A 221 16.74 27.32 -0.47
C ALA A 221 17.81 28.26 0.09
#